data_38a858f72967f30717cbfbe09f368dd6
#
_entry.id   38a858f72967f30717cbfbe09f368dd6
#
_cell.length_a   1.000
_cell.length_b   1.000
_cell.length_c   1.000
_cell.angle_alpha   90.00
_cell.angle_beta   90.00
_cell.angle_gamma   90.00
#
_symmetry.space_group_name_H-M   'P 1'
#
loop_
_entity.id
_entity.type
_entity.pdbx_description
1 polymer ?
#
loop_
_entity_poly.entity_id
_entity_poly.type
_entity_poly.pdbx_seq_one_letter_code
_entity_poly.pdbx_strand_id
1 'polypeptide(L)'
;MADRLSRSRRRLIQAGLALTAGAAAQPRFALAAAAGARTLRIGYQKGPLSLLKARGTLQDKLATLGVNVTWTEFPSGPPQLEALNAGSIDFGDVGEAPPIFALAAGAPLVYYAQTPAGPSTEAVVVAKDSPVRTFADLRGKRIALVKGSNTHFLLVRLLQAAKLDHADVKPVWLSPSDARAAFENRSVDAWIIWDPFLAVVQQTLGARIVADGTGLVENRSYYFTSRAYAQRNADVLGVAVSELTTVQRWLDANRAQGAAEFSKLWGIPEPAVALAFRRARFGVEPVTRETLAYQQHIADVFYQAGILPKRVDVSQAAPPTLA
;
A
#
# COMPACT_ATOMS: atom_id res chain seq x y z
N MET A 1 52.67 -46.22 -38.17
CA MET A 1 51.50 -46.31 -39.06
C MET A 1 50.81 -44.94 -39.05
N ALA A 2 51.50 -43.98 -39.59
CA ALA A 2 51.10 -42.60 -39.80
C ALA A 2 51.09 -42.40 -41.33
N ASP A 3 50.31 -41.46 -41.82
CA ASP A 3 50.29 -41.01 -43.20
C ASP A 3 49.14 -41.55 -44.10
N ARG A 4 47.96 -40.95 -43.90
CA ARG A 4 46.94 -40.94 -44.96
C ARG A 4 45.77 -39.94 -44.77
N LEU A 5 45.95 -38.80 -44.10
CA LEU A 5 44.87 -37.77 -43.96
C LEU A 5 45.35 -36.34 -44.28
N SER A 6 46.16 -36.16 -45.30
CA SER A 6 46.74 -34.85 -45.64
C SER A 6 46.51 -34.35 -47.09
N ARG A 7 45.58 -34.89 -47.86
CA ARG A 7 45.45 -34.47 -49.28
C ARG A 7 44.08 -34.00 -49.75
N SER A 8 43.10 -33.75 -48.89
CA SER A 8 41.77 -33.32 -49.30
C SER A 8 41.36 -31.86 -48.99
N ARG A 9 42.25 -31.03 -48.49
CA ARG A 9 41.95 -29.64 -48.11
C ARG A 9 42.59 -28.55 -48.97
N ARG A 10 43.15 -28.87 -50.13
CA ARG A 10 43.90 -27.89 -50.97
C ARG A 10 43.38 -27.66 -52.38
N ARG A 11 42.12 -28.01 -52.71
CA ARG A 11 41.60 -27.80 -54.06
C ARG A 11 40.18 -27.16 -54.13
N LEU A 12 39.94 -26.09 -53.34
CA LEU A 12 38.70 -25.27 -53.51
C LEU A 12 38.97 -23.77 -53.25
N ILE A 13 40.07 -23.27 -53.78
CA ILE A 13 40.28 -21.83 -53.92
C ILE A 13 40.88 -21.61 -55.30
N GLN A 14 40.04 -21.41 -56.30
CA GLN A 14 40.28 -20.70 -57.57
C GLN A 14 39.17 -21.04 -58.57
N ALA A 15 38.10 -20.25 -58.52
CA ALA A 15 37.32 -19.92 -59.72
C ALA A 15 36.25 -18.89 -59.33
N GLY A 16 36.33 -17.72 -59.93
CA GLY A 16 35.18 -16.95 -60.28
C GLY A 16 35.04 -15.55 -59.63
N LEU A 17 35.96 -14.60 -59.93
CA LEU A 17 35.59 -13.19 -60.03
C LEU A 17 34.74 -13.02 -61.28
N ALA A 18 33.49 -12.62 -61.12
CA ALA A 18 32.72 -11.94 -62.19
C ALA A 18 31.78 -10.95 -61.51
N LEU A 19 31.97 -9.66 -61.81
CA LEU A 19 31.16 -8.52 -61.42
C LEU A 19 29.70 -8.68 -61.87
N THR A 20 28.76 -8.40 -60.95
CA THR A 20 27.52 -7.68 -61.35
C THR A 20 27.12 -6.79 -60.17
N ALA A 21 27.22 -5.51 -60.40
CA ALA A 21 26.67 -4.46 -59.54
C ALA A 21 25.13 -4.51 -59.66
N GLY A 22 24.49 -5.24 -58.75
CA GLY A 22 23.05 -5.20 -58.53
C GLY A 22 22.79 -4.43 -57.23
N ALA A 23 22.26 -3.22 -57.35
CA ALA A 23 21.77 -2.47 -56.21
C ALA A 23 20.60 -3.22 -55.58
N ALA A 24 20.88 -4.12 -54.64
CA ALA A 24 19.86 -4.75 -53.81
C ALA A 24 19.41 -3.69 -52.79
N ALA A 25 18.29 -3.05 -53.08
CA ALA A 25 17.50 -2.33 -52.07
C ALA A 25 17.09 -3.35 -50.99
N GLN A 26 17.86 -3.46 -49.94
CA GLN A 26 17.45 -4.22 -48.77
C GLN A 26 16.24 -3.52 -48.17
N PRO A 27 15.07 -4.18 -48.05
CA PRO A 27 14.01 -3.62 -47.23
C PRO A 27 14.57 -3.50 -45.81
N ARG A 28 14.82 -2.26 -45.37
CA ARG A 28 14.98 -1.96 -43.95
C ARG A 28 13.65 -2.29 -43.32
N PHE A 29 13.45 -3.54 -42.93
CA PHE A 29 12.51 -3.84 -41.88
C PHE A 29 13.04 -3.08 -40.67
N ALA A 30 12.49 -1.89 -40.43
CA ALA A 30 12.54 -1.25 -39.15
C ALA A 30 11.94 -2.31 -38.20
N LEU A 31 12.79 -3.03 -37.47
CA LEU A 31 12.37 -3.61 -36.23
C LEU A 31 11.90 -2.41 -35.40
N ALA A 32 10.62 -2.07 -35.53
CA ALA A 32 9.93 -1.40 -34.47
C ALA A 32 10.12 -2.36 -33.30
N ALA A 33 11.08 -2.07 -32.43
CA ALA A 33 11.21 -2.71 -31.16
C ALA A 33 9.79 -2.62 -30.60
N ALA A 34 9.10 -3.74 -30.51
CA ALA A 34 7.84 -3.82 -29.81
C ALA A 34 8.18 -3.31 -28.40
N ALA A 35 7.89 -2.04 -28.18
CA ALA A 35 8.00 -1.45 -26.85
C ALA A 35 7.14 -2.38 -26.00
N GLY A 36 7.76 -3.21 -25.18
CA GLY A 36 7.05 -4.19 -24.38
C GLY A 36 5.91 -3.45 -23.69
N ALA A 37 4.68 -4.00 -23.77
CA ALA A 37 3.50 -3.34 -23.23
C ALA A 37 3.80 -2.87 -21.82
N ARG A 38 3.65 -1.56 -21.57
CA ARG A 38 3.85 -0.98 -20.24
C ARG A 38 2.90 -1.67 -19.26
N THR A 39 3.29 -1.84 -18.03
CA THR A 39 2.44 -2.44 -17.00
C THR A 39 2.38 -1.54 -15.79
N LEU A 40 1.20 -1.39 -15.22
CA LEU A 40 0.96 -0.83 -13.90
C LEU A 40 0.56 -1.96 -12.96
N ARG A 41 1.44 -2.31 -12.02
CA ARG A 41 1.20 -3.35 -11.01
C ARG A 41 0.72 -2.66 -9.73
N ILE A 42 -0.54 -2.90 -9.35
CA ILE A 42 -1.19 -2.22 -8.22
C ILE A 42 -1.29 -3.18 -7.05
N GLY A 43 -0.71 -2.78 -5.90
CA GLY A 43 -1.00 -3.37 -4.61
C GLY A 43 -2.17 -2.66 -3.96
N TYR A 44 -3.10 -3.40 -3.35
CA TYR A 44 -4.25 -2.80 -2.68
C TYR A 44 -4.65 -3.58 -1.42
N GLN A 45 -5.39 -2.90 -0.56
CA GLN A 45 -6.02 -3.46 0.63
C GLN A 45 -7.54 -3.34 0.49
N LYS A 46 -8.30 -3.73 1.52
CA LYS A 46 -9.75 -3.47 1.56
C LYS A 46 -9.99 -1.97 1.69
N GLY A 47 -10.21 -1.31 0.56
CA GLY A 47 -10.34 0.14 0.45
C GLY A 47 -10.83 0.58 -0.94
N PRO A 48 -10.78 1.87 -1.28
CA PRO A 48 -11.28 2.41 -2.55
C PRO A 48 -10.65 1.79 -3.80
N LEU A 49 -9.37 1.36 -3.74
CA LEU A 49 -8.72 0.68 -4.85
C LEU A 49 -9.38 -0.66 -5.20
N SER A 50 -9.98 -1.37 -4.23
CA SER A 50 -10.71 -2.60 -4.53
C SER A 50 -11.99 -2.34 -5.36
N LEU A 51 -12.65 -1.20 -5.16
CA LEU A 51 -13.78 -0.80 -5.98
C LEU A 51 -13.35 -0.33 -7.37
N LEU A 52 -12.25 0.43 -7.46
CA LEU A 52 -11.66 0.82 -8.74
C LEU A 52 -11.31 -0.41 -9.58
N LYS A 53 -10.71 -1.43 -8.98
CA LYS A 53 -10.45 -2.73 -9.60
C LYS A 53 -11.74 -3.38 -10.13
N ALA A 54 -12.77 -3.45 -9.27
CA ALA A 54 -14.03 -4.12 -9.61
C ALA A 54 -14.77 -3.43 -10.76
N ARG A 55 -14.67 -2.10 -10.88
CA ARG A 55 -15.31 -1.33 -11.94
C ARG A 55 -14.62 -1.44 -13.29
N GLY A 56 -13.34 -1.79 -13.34
CA GLY A 56 -12.58 -1.96 -14.56
C GLY A 56 -12.20 -0.67 -15.31
N THR A 57 -12.70 0.49 -14.88
CA THR A 57 -12.54 1.76 -15.61
C THR A 57 -11.08 2.20 -15.78
N LEU A 58 -10.23 1.89 -14.81
CA LEU A 58 -8.79 2.16 -14.91
C LEU A 58 -8.14 1.29 -15.97
N GLN A 59 -8.47 -0.01 -16.01
CA GLN A 59 -7.96 -0.95 -17.01
C GLN A 59 -8.33 -0.49 -18.41
N ASP A 60 -9.60 -0.12 -18.63
CA ASP A 60 -10.11 0.35 -19.93
C ASP A 60 -9.37 1.59 -20.41
N LYS A 61 -9.21 2.60 -19.54
CA LYS A 61 -8.49 3.84 -19.88
C LYS A 61 -7.02 3.60 -20.16
N LEU A 62 -6.35 2.79 -19.35
CA LEU A 62 -4.92 2.49 -19.54
C LEU A 62 -4.65 1.60 -20.74
N ALA A 63 -5.59 0.74 -21.13
CA ALA A 63 -5.50 -0.05 -22.36
C ALA A 63 -5.36 0.85 -23.60
N THR A 64 -6.05 2.00 -23.64
CA THR A 64 -5.92 2.98 -24.74
C THR A 64 -4.50 3.58 -24.84
N LEU A 65 -3.72 3.53 -23.77
CA LEU A 65 -2.33 3.96 -23.72
C LEU A 65 -1.33 2.80 -23.90
N GLY A 66 -1.81 1.61 -24.22
CA GLY A 66 -0.98 0.40 -24.34
C GLY A 66 -0.40 -0.06 -23.00
N VAL A 67 -1.12 0.17 -21.88
CA VAL A 67 -0.69 -0.19 -20.54
C VAL A 67 -1.59 -1.29 -19.96
N ASN A 68 -1.00 -2.40 -19.55
CA ASN A 68 -1.68 -3.45 -18.81
C ASN A 68 -1.75 -3.11 -17.32
N VAL A 69 -2.84 -3.52 -16.65
CA VAL A 69 -3.00 -3.34 -15.21
C VAL A 69 -3.10 -4.69 -14.53
N THR A 70 -2.29 -4.90 -13.48
CA THR A 70 -2.39 -6.08 -12.62
C THR A 70 -2.63 -5.67 -11.18
N TRP A 71 -3.29 -6.55 -10.39
CA TRP A 71 -3.73 -6.25 -9.05
C TRP A 71 -3.34 -7.34 -8.08
N THR A 72 -2.76 -6.96 -6.94
CA THR A 72 -2.39 -7.87 -5.85
C THR A 72 -2.98 -7.35 -4.53
N GLU A 73 -3.77 -8.18 -3.84
CA GLU A 73 -4.33 -7.84 -2.53
C GLU A 73 -3.33 -8.14 -1.42
N PHE A 74 -3.23 -7.22 -0.46
CA PHE A 74 -2.39 -7.34 0.73
C PHE A 74 -3.22 -7.23 2.00
N PRO A 75 -2.87 -7.94 3.07
CA PRO A 75 -3.60 -7.90 4.34
C PRO A 75 -3.34 -6.60 5.14
N SER A 76 -2.25 -5.89 4.83
CA SER A 76 -1.82 -4.68 5.54
C SER A 76 -0.72 -3.95 4.79
N GLY A 77 -0.37 -2.73 5.23
CA GLY A 77 0.64 -1.88 4.59
C GLY A 77 2.07 -2.42 4.59
N PRO A 78 2.61 -2.98 5.69
CA PRO A 78 3.99 -3.45 5.69
C PRO A 78 4.33 -4.43 4.56
N PRO A 79 3.63 -5.58 4.36
CA PRO A 79 3.93 -6.49 3.25
C PRO A 79 3.71 -5.85 1.87
N GLN A 80 2.81 -4.88 1.75
CA GLN A 80 2.59 -4.15 0.50
C GLN A 80 3.82 -3.29 0.14
N LEU A 81 4.45 -2.64 1.12
CA LEU A 81 5.66 -1.85 0.90
C LEU A 81 6.92 -2.71 0.73
N GLU A 82 6.97 -3.90 1.31
CA GLU A 82 7.98 -4.91 0.98
C GLU A 82 7.89 -5.30 -0.51
N ALA A 83 6.66 -5.49 -1.03
CA ALA A 83 6.44 -5.76 -2.45
C ALA A 83 6.85 -4.58 -3.36
N LEU A 84 6.65 -3.33 -2.93
CA LEU A 84 7.18 -2.15 -3.63
C LEU A 84 8.71 -2.16 -3.66
N ASN A 85 9.34 -2.40 -2.52
CA ASN A 85 10.80 -2.43 -2.40
C ASN A 85 11.42 -3.56 -3.24
N ALA A 86 10.74 -4.70 -3.33
CA ALA A 86 11.13 -5.82 -4.20
C ALA A 86 10.82 -5.57 -5.69
N GLY A 87 10.19 -4.44 -6.04
CA GLY A 87 9.77 -4.14 -7.41
C GLY A 87 8.66 -5.03 -7.95
N SER A 88 7.86 -5.64 -7.07
CA SER A 88 6.72 -6.50 -7.44
C SER A 88 5.44 -5.72 -7.72
N ILE A 89 5.32 -4.51 -7.15
CA ILE A 89 4.24 -3.55 -7.43
C ILE A 89 4.84 -2.18 -7.76
N ASP A 90 4.06 -1.34 -8.43
CA ASP A 90 4.45 0.00 -8.88
C ASP A 90 3.68 1.11 -8.17
N PHE A 91 2.44 0.84 -7.77
CA PHE A 91 1.50 1.78 -7.17
C PHE A 91 0.64 1.07 -6.14
N GLY A 92 0.15 1.81 -5.15
CA GLY A 92 -0.77 1.28 -4.15
C GLY A 92 -1.18 2.31 -3.12
N ASP A 93 -1.97 1.85 -2.13
CA ASP A 93 -2.39 2.64 -0.98
C ASP A 93 -1.88 2.04 0.32
N VAL A 94 -1.51 2.91 1.24
CA VAL A 94 -1.00 2.49 2.55
C VAL A 94 -1.32 3.56 3.58
N GLY A 95 -1.46 3.17 4.85
CA GLY A 95 -1.60 4.14 5.93
C GLY A 95 -0.33 4.95 6.20
N GLU A 96 -0.40 5.83 7.18
CA GLU A 96 0.65 6.83 7.46
C GLU A 96 1.96 6.26 8.05
N ALA A 97 1.91 5.15 8.78
CA ALA A 97 3.10 4.65 9.46
C ALA A 97 3.97 3.69 8.64
N PRO A 98 3.45 2.76 7.84
CA PRO A 98 4.27 1.81 7.09
C PRO A 98 5.32 2.45 6.18
N PRO A 99 5.08 3.60 5.51
CA PRO A 99 6.08 4.27 4.69
C PRO A 99 7.37 4.62 5.43
N ILE A 100 7.27 4.95 6.72
CA ILE A 100 8.42 5.30 7.56
C ILE A 100 9.37 4.11 7.71
N PHE A 101 8.82 2.91 7.92
CA PHE A 101 9.62 1.68 8.00
C PHE A 101 10.23 1.30 6.66
N ALA A 102 9.49 1.49 5.56
CA ALA A 102 10.00 1.26 4.22
C ALA A 102 11.17 2.20 3.88
N LEU A 103 11.05 3.49 4.20
CA LEU A 103 12.13 4.48 4.02
C LEU A 103 13.34 4.16 4.91
N ALA A 104 13.13 3.72 6.16
CA ALA A 104 14.21 3.25 7.03
C ALA A 104 14.96 2.04 6.42
N ALA A 105 14.25 1.18 5.68
CA ALA A 105 14.82 0.05 4.93
C ALA A 105 15.41 0.45 3.57
N GLY A 106 15.34 1.73 3.16
CA GLY A 106 15.88 2.23 1.90
C GLY A 106 14.99 2.02 0.68
N ALA A 107 13.68 1.78 0.87
CA ALA A 107 12.75 1.63 -0.23
C ALA A 107 12.69 2.92 -1.08
N PRO A 108 12.62 2.81 -2.42
CA PRO A 108 12.60 3.96 -3.33
C PRO A 108 11.19 4.58 -3.43
N LEU A 109 10.50 4.68 -2.30
CA LEU A 109 9.13 5.16 -2.18
C LEU A 109 9.03 6.66 -2.47
N VAL A 110 7.93 7.04 -3.13
CA VAL A 110 7.48 8.42 -3.31
C VAL A 110 6.01 8.51 -2.92
N TYR A 111 5.66 9.47 -2.07
CA TYR A 111 4.25 9.83 -1.83
C TYR A 111 3.70 10.53 -3.07
N TYR A 112 2.57 10.08 -3.57
CA TYR A 112 2.01 10.60 -4.82
C TYR A 112 0.69 11.37 -4.61
N ALA A 113 -0.17 10.87 -3.74
CA ALA A 113 -1.40 11.51 -3.29
C ALA A 113 -1.75 11.01 -1.88
N GLN A 114 -2.77 11.60 -1.27
CA GLN A 114 -3.24 11.22 0.06
C GLN A 114 -4.75 11.30 0.19
N THR A 115 -5.29 10.77 1.29
CA THR A 115 -6.68 10.97 1.69
C THR A 115 -6.79 12.11 2.71
N PRO A 116 -7.99 12.67 2.95
CA PRO A 116 -8.27 13.45 4.14
C PRO A 116 -7.95 12.66 5.43
N ALA A 117 -7.70 13.38 6.53
CA ALA A 117 -7.48 12.75 7.83
C ALA A 117 -8.74 12.00 8.31
N GLY A 118 -8.54 10.80 8.87
CA GLY A 118 -9.59 9.92 9.36
C GLY A 118 -9.26 9.27 10.71
N PRO A 119 -8.95 10.03 11.79
CA PRO A 119 -8.43 9.49 13.04
C PRO A 119 -9.36 8.48 13.72
N SER A 120 -10.66 8.60 13.54
CA SER A 120 -11.65 7.69 14.14
C SER A 120 -11.84 6.37 13.37
N THR A 121 -11.14 6.17 12.24
CA THR A 121 -11.21 4.93 11.46
C THR A 121 -10.30 3.83 11.99
N GLU A 122 -9.54 4.09 13.06
CA GLU A 122 -8.81 3.08 13.83
C GLU A 122 -9.04 3.28 15.32
N ALA A 123 -9.02 2.19 16.09
CA ALA A 123 -9.32 2.24 17.50
C ALA A 123 -8.77 1.04 18.27
N VAL A 124 -8.69 1.19 19.59
CA VAL A 124 -8.51 0.11 20.54
C VAL A 124 -9.86 -0.44 20.93
N VAL A 125 -10.08 -1.72 20.69
CA VAL A 125 -11.30 -2.42 21.06
C VAL A 125 -11.03 -3.47 22.14
N VAL A 126 -12.04 -3.66 22.99
CA VAL A 126 -12.09 -4.72 23.99
C VAL A 126 -13.40 -5.49 23.86
N ALA A 127 -13.43 -6.69 24.41
CA ALA A 127 -14.64 -7.48 24.41
C ALA A 127 -15.79 -6.77 25.12
N LYS A 128 -17.04 -7.07 24.76
CA LYS A 128 -18.26 -6.44 25.30
C LYS A 128 -18.30 -6.43 26.81
N ASP A 129 -17.93 -7.52 27.45
CA ASP A 129 -17.94 -7.77 28.89
C ASP A 129 -16.61 -7.48 29.60
N SER A 130 -15.61 -6.95 28.89
CA SER A 130 -14.32 -6.58 29.46
C SER A 130 -14.47 -5.53 30.56
N PRO A 131 -13.74 -5.65 31.70
CA PRO A 131 -13.72 -4.62 32.73
C PRO A 131 -12.96 -3.34 32.32
N VAL A 132 -12.15 -3.41 31.27
CA VAL A 132 -11.36 -2.28 30.74
C VAL A 132 -12.29 -1.13 30.30
N ARG A 133 -12.06 0.08 30.79
CA ARG A 133 -12.86 1.28 30.46
C ARG A 133 -12.04 2.35 29.77
N THR A 134 -10.76 2.43 30.05
CA THR A 134 -9.82 3.40 29.49
C THR A 134 -8.60 2.69 28.93
N PHE A 135 -7.78 3.40 28.13
CA PHE A 135 -6.52 2.83 27.65
C PHE A 135 -5.55 2.51 28.79
N ALA A 136 -5.55 3.29 29.88
CA ALA A 136 -4.67 3.05 31.02
C ALA A 136 -4.95 1.71 31.73
N ASP A 137 -6.18 1.19 31.67
CA ASP A 137 -6.54 -0.11 32.24
C ASP A 137 -5.89 -1.28 31.47
N LEU A 138 -5.24 -1.01 30.33
CA LEU A 138 -4.51 -2.00 29.56
C LEU A 138 -3.07 -2.25 30.04
N ARG A 139 -2.64 -1.61 31.13
CA ARG A 139 -1.35 -1.91 31.77
C ARG A 139 -1.24 -3.41 32.08
N GLY A 140 -0.12 -4.04 31.64
CA GLY A 140 0.14 -5.47 31.77
C GLY A 140 -0.67 -6.38 30.86
N LYS A 141 -1.58 -5.84 30.02
CA LYS A 141 -2.48 -6.60 29.14
C LYS A 141 -1.86 -6.90 27.79
N ARG A 142 -2.36 -7.98 27.16
CA ARG A 142 -1.99 -8.40 25.80
C ARG A 142 -2.82 -7.59 24.80
N ILE A 143 -2.15 -6.90 23.90
CA ILE A 143 -2.80 -6.04 22.89
C ILE A 143 -2.38 -6.53 21.51
N ALA A 144 -3.33 -7.07 20.73
CA ALA A 144 -3.08 -7.46 19.35
C ALA A 144 -3.01 -6.21 18.45
N LEU A 145 -2.06 -6.20 17.51
CA LEU A 145 -1.92 -5.17 16.49
C LEU A 145 -0.92 -5.60 15.41
N VAL A 146 -0.86 -4.85 14.31
CA VAL A 146 0.10 -5.11 13.23
C VAL A 146 1.37 -4.27 13.44
N LYS A 147 2.53 -4.94 13.53
CA LYS A 147 3.83 -4.26 13.67
C LYS A 147 4.12 -3.36 12.46
N GLY A 148 4.56 -2.13 12.71
CA GLY A 148 4.92 -1.19 11.64
C GLY A 148 3.74 -0.60 10.88
N SER A 149 2.50 -0.81 11.34
CA SER A 149 1.28 -0.22 10.77
C SER A 149 0.82 1.04 11.52
N ASN A 150 -0.28 1.64 11.08
CA ASN A 150 -0.93 2.75 11.78
C ASN A 150 -1.29 2.39 13.21
N THR A 151 -1.77 1.15 13.45
CA THR A 151 -2.11 0.70 14.80
C THR A 151 -0.89 0.66 15.73
N HIS A 152 0.31 0.45 15.19
CA HIS A 152 1.54 0.57 15.96
C HIS A 152 1.84 2.04 16.33
N PHE A 153 1.60 2.97 15.40
CA PHE A 153 1.73 4.39 15.68
C PHE A 153 0.69 4.85 16.71
N LEU A 154 -0.57 4.45 16.55
CA LEU A 154 -1.62 4.73 17.51
C LEU A 154 -1.29 4.20 18.91
N LEU A 155 -0.74 2.98 19.02
CA LEU A 155 -0.29 2.44 20.30
C LEU A 155 0.74 3.34 20.95
N VAL A 156 1.78 3.77 20.22
CA VAL A 156 2.83 4.67 20.75
C VAL A 156 2.23 5.99 21.24
N ARG A 157 1.33 6.57 20.46
CA ARG A 157 0.67 7.84 20.80
C ARG A 157 -0.24 7.71 22.04
N LEU A 158 -0.96 6.60 22.17
CA LEU A 158 -1.80 6.31 23.33
C LEU A 158 -0.97 6.09 24.60
N LEU A 159 0.16 5.37 24.49
CA LEU A 159 1.10 5.19 25.61
C LEU A 159 1.63 6.55 26.10
N GLN A 160 2.08 7.40 25.16
CA GLN A 160 2.53 8.76 25.50
C GLN A 160 1.44 9.59 26.21
N ALA A 161 0.22 9.57 25.68
CA ALA A 161 -0.92 10.31 26.26
C ALA A 161 -1.29 9.79 27.66
N ALA A 162 -1.19 8.47 27.88
CA ALA A 162 -1.46 7.84 29.17
C ALA A 162 -0.25 7.88 30.14
N LYS A 163 0.89 8.45 29.74
CA LYS A 163 2.16 8.44 30.49
C LYS A 163 2.58 7.01 30.87
N LEU A 164 2.48 6.10 29.92
CA LEU A 164 2.88 4.71 30.03
C LEU A 164 4.09 4.46 29.11
N ASP A 165 4.94 3.52 29.54
CA ASP A 165 6.04 3.03 28.71
C ASP A 165 5.60 1.84 27.85
N HIS A 166 6.37 1.55 26.81
CA HIS A 166 6.11 0.38 25.95
C HIS A 166 6.16 -0.95 26.73
N ALA A 167 6.97 -1.02 27.79
CA ALA A 167 7.08 -2.16 28.67
C ALA A 167 5.85 -2.35 29.59
N ASP A 168 5.01 -1.32 29.74
CA ASP A 168 3.78 -1.39 30.53
C ASP A 168 2.66 -2.20 29.88
N VAL A 169 2.78 -2.53 28.62
CA VAL A 169 1.82 -3.37 27.87
C VAL A 169 2.52 -4.56 27.21
N LYS A 170 1.75 -5.52 26.71
CA LYS A 170 2.27 -6.70 26.02
C LYS A 170 1.76 -6.73 24.58
N PRO A 171 2.44 -6.07 23.63
CA PRO A 171 2.05 -6.12 22.22
C PRO A 171 2.15 -7.54 21.67
N VAL A 172 1.10 -7.98 20.96
CA VAL A 172 1.04 -9.26 20.25
C VAL A 172 0.94 -8.95 18.76
N TRP A 173 2.02 -9.20 18.03
CA TRP A 173 2.15 -8.84 16.63
C TRP A 173 1.45 -9.88 15.75
N LEU A 174 0.29 -9.54 15.21
CA LEU A 174 -0.55 -10.43 14.43
C LEU A 174 -1.05 -9.75 13.15
N SER A 175 -1.32 -10.55 12.12
CA SER A 175 -2.10 -10.08 10.96
C SER A 175 -3.53 -9.75 11.40
N PRO A 176 -4.31 -8.95 10.62
CA PRO A 176 -5.69 -8.65 10.99
C PRO A 176 -6.56 -9.89 11.18
N SER A 177 -6.39 -10.93 10.35
CA SER A 177 -7.13 -12.21 10.46
C SER A 177 -6.77 -12.97 11.74
N ASP A 178 -5.48 -13.11 12.05
CA ASP A 178 -5.00 -13.81 13.22
C ASP A 178 -5.36 -13.04 14.51
N ALA A 179 -5.25 -11.71 14.47
CA ALA A 179 -5.65 -10.85 15.58
C ALA A 179 -7.15 -10.95 15.86
N ARG A 180 -7.98 -11.06 14.81
CA ARG A 180 -9.41 -11.31 14.98
C ARG A 180 -9.66 -12.64 15.69
N ALA A 181 -9.06 -13.74 15.25
CA ALA A 181 -9.19 -15.03 15.87
C ALA A 181 -8.71 -15.00 17.35
N ALA A 182 -7.56 -14.36 17.61
CA ALA A 182 -7.03 -14.20 18.97
C ALA A 182 -7.95 -13.36 19.87
N PHE A 183 -8.62 -12.35 19.31
CA PHE A 183 -9.59 -11.52 20.03
C PHE A 183 -10.89 -12.29 20.33
N GLU A 184 -11.41 -13.03 19.37
CA GLU A 184 -12.63 -13.86 19.51
C GLU A 184 -12.46 -14.94 20.57
N ASN A 185 -11.32 -15.62 20.62
CA ASN A 185 -11.02 -16.69 21.60
C ASN A 185 -10.41 -16.18 22.91
N ARG A 186 -10.34 -14.87 23.13
CA ARG A 186 -9.80 -14.23 24.35
C ARG A 186 -8.30 -14.49 24.60
N SER A 187 -7.53 -14.86 23.58
CA SER A 187 -6.07 -14.99 23.69
C SER A 187 -5.35 -13.65 23.82
N VAL A 188 -6.04 -12.55 23.53
CA VAL A 188 -5.62 -11.17 23.77
C VAL A 188 -6.70 -10.42 24.51
N ASP A 189 -6.31 -9.37 25.25
CA ASP A 189 -7.21 -8.60 26.10
C ASP A 189 -7.80 -7.40 25.35
N ALA A 190 -7.09 -6.89 24.34
CA ALA A 190 -7.50 -5.80 23.46
C ALA A 190 -6.95 -6.02 22.04
N TRP A 191 -7.54 -5.31 21.10
CA TRP A 191 -7.08 -5.28 19.71
C TRP A 191 -7.08 -3.85 19.18
N ILE A 192 -5.98 -3.39 18.60
CA ILE A 192 -5.90 -2.12 17.89
C ILE A 192 -6.04 -2.42 16.41
N ILE A 193 -7.08 -1.87 15.78
CA ILE A 193 -7.44 -2.22 14.41
C ILE A 193 -8.15 -1.05 13.73
N TRP A 194 -8.16 -1.07 12.40
CA TRP A 194 -8.82 -0.11 11.51
C TRP A 194 -10.06 -0.68 10.82
N ASP A 195 -10.86 0.20 10.23
CA ASP A 195 -11.99 -0.18 9.39
C ASP A 195 -11.55 -0.87 8.09
N PRO A 196 -12.28 -1.86 7.58
CA PRO A 196 -13.59 -2.30 8.05
C PRO A 196 -13.56 -3.31 9.21
N PHE A 197 -12.41 -3.82 9.60
CA PHE A 197 -12.28 -4.83 10.68
C PHE A 197 -12.84 -4.31 12.01
N LEU A 198 -12.58 -3.04 12.34
CA LEU A 198 -13.11 -2.38 13.53
C LEU A 198 -14.65 -2.43 13.55
N ALA A 199 -15.29 -2.04 12.46
CA ALA A 199 -16.74 -2.08 12.35
C ALA A 199 -17.29 -3.52 12.42
N VAL A 200 -16.60 -4.47 11.82
CA VAL A 200 -16.99 -5.88 11.86
C VAL A 200 -17.08 -6.37 13.29
N VAL A 201 -16.02 -6.21 14.10
CA VAL A 201 -16.02 -6.74 15.48
C VAL A 201 -17.00 -6.00 16.38
N GLN A 202 -17.26 -4.72 16.12
CA GLN A 202 -18.34 -3.99 16.81
C GLN A 202 -19.71 -4.59 16.52
N GLN A 203 -19.99 -4.89 15.25
CA GLN A 203 -21.30 -5.42 14.83
C GLN A 203 -21.49 -6.89 15.17
N THR A 204 -20.44 -7.72 15.03
CA THR A 204 -20.57 -9.18 15.18
C THR A 204 -20.30 -9.67 16.60
N LEU A 205 -19.45 -9.00 17.37
CA LEU A 205 -19.02 -9.41 18.70
C LEU A 205 -19.42 -8.42 19.80
N GLY A 206 -20.02 -7.29 19.43
CA GLY A 206 -20.33 -6.22 20.37
C GLY A 206 -19.09 -5.59 21.01
N ALA A 207 -17.94 -5.65 20.33
CA ALA A 207 -16.70 -5.07 20.84
C ALA A 207 -16.87 -3.58 21.14
N ARG A 208 -16.27 -3.10 22.25
CA ARG A 208 -16.34 -1.72 22.68
C ARG A 208 -15.04 -0.99 22.36
N ILE A 209 -15.15 0.23 21.82
CA ILE A 209 -14.01 1.13 21.70
C ILE A 209 -13.69 1.70 23.08
N VAL A 210 -12.41 1.71 23.45
CA VAL A 210 -11.91 2.34 24.68
C VAL A 210 -11.02 3.56 24.40
N ALA A 211 -10.47 3.64 23.20
CA ALA A 211 -9.74 4.81 22.67
C ALA A 211 -9.70 4.73 21.15
N ASP A 212 -9.64 5.86 20.46
CA ASP A 212 -9.40 5.97 19.03
C ASP A 212 -8.28 6.96 18.71
N GLY A 213 -8.04 7.24 17.45
CA GLY A 213 -6.97 8.15 17.02
C GLY A 213 -7.28 9.64 17.19
N THR A 214 -8.49 10.01 17.58
CA THR A 214 -8.94 11.41 17.64
C THR A 214 -8.05 12.24 18.57
N GLY A 215 -7.49 13.34 18.04
CA GLY A 215 -6.57 14.22 18.77
C GLY A 215 -5.16 13.67 18.98
N LEU A 216 -4.85 12.45 18.50
CA LEU A 216 -3.55 11.81 18.67
C LEU A 216 -2.82 11.56 17.35
N VAL A 217 -3.55 11.16 16.31
CA VAL A 217 -3.03 10.83 14.99
C VAL A 217 -3.93 11.40 13.89
N GLU A 218 -3.42 11.59 12.69
CA GLU A 218 -4.24 11.97 11.54
C GLU A 218 -4.89 10.75 10.89
N ASN A 219 -4.21 9.63 10.91
CA ASN A 219 -4.62 8.38 10.26
C ASN A 219 -5.04 8.59 8.79
N ARG A 220 -4.16 9.22 8.01
CA ARG A 220 -4.31 9.35 6.56
C ARG A 220 -3.87 8.06 5.86
N SER A 221 -4.43 7.82 4.69
CA SER A 221 -3.82 6.92 3.72
C SER A 221 -3.06 7.71 2.67
N TYR A 222 -1.95 7.14 2.21
CA TYR A 222 -1.12 7.68 1.15
C TYR A 222 -1.15 6.75 -0.06
N TYR A 223 -1.30 7.32 -1.24
CA TYR A 223 -1.04 6.64 -2.50
C TYR A 223 0.43 6.80 -2.82
N PHE A 224 1.10 5.71 -3.01
CA PHE A 224 2.54 5.68 -3.21
C PHE A 224 2.91 5.04 -4.54
N THR A 225 4.13 5.36 -4.99
CA THR A 225 4.78 4.72 -6.14
C THR A 225 6.28 4.62 -5.90
N SER A 226 7.02 3.94 -6.78
CA SER A 226 8.48 4.04 -6.75
C SER A 226 8.94 5.27 -7.51
N ARG A 227 10.08 5.86 -7.08
CA ARG A 227 10.68 7.03 -7.76
C ARG A 227 10.91 6.76 -9.25
N ALA A 228 11.46 5.60 -9.57
CA ALA A 228 11.73 5.22 -10.96
C ALA A 228 10.44 5.07 -11.80
N TYR A 229 9.36 4.60 -11.20
CA TYR A 229 8.07 4.50 -11.90
C TYR A 229 7.46 5.88 -12.12
N ALA A 230 7.48 6.75 -11.09
CA ALA A 230 6.99 8.13 -11.18
C ALA A 230 7.67 8.92 -12.30
N GLN A 231 8.99 8.77 -12.45
CA GLN A 231 9.76 9.48 -13.48
C GLN A 231 9.41 9.03 -14.92
N ARG A 232 9.11 7.75 -15.12
CA ARG A 232 8.89 7.18 -16.45
C ARG A 232 7.44 7.07 -16.87
N ASN A 233 6.50 7.12 -15.94
CA ASN A 233 5.09 6.80 -16.16
C ASN A 233 4.15 7.83 -15.50
N ALA A 234 4.50 9.12 -15.56
CA ALA A 234 3.68 10.17 -14.97
C ALA A 234 2.28 10.24 -15.61
N ASP A 235 2.17 9.94 -16.92
CA ASP A 235 0.92 9.84 -17.67
C ASP A 235 0.02 8.73 -17.09
N VAL A 236 0.58 7.55 -16.81
CA VAL A 236 -0.14 6.41 -16.24
C VAL A 236 -0.63 6.72 -14.83
N LEU A 237 0.25 7.30 -14.00
CA LEU A 237 -0.10 7.67 -12.62
C LEU A 237 -1.16 8.78 -12.59
N GLY A 238 -1.11 9.73 -13.53
CA GLY A 238 -2.13 10.77 -13.67
C GLY A 238 -3.51 10.18 -13.93
N VAL A 239 -3.62 9.19 -14.83
CA VAL A 239 -4.87 8.45 -15.09
C VAL A 239 -5.31 7.68 -13.84
N ALA A 240 -4.41 6.98 -13.17
CA ALA A 240 -4.72 6.19 -11.98
C ALA A 240 -5.29 7.06 -10.85
N VAL A 241 -4.67 8.21 -10.56
CA VAL A 241 -5.17 9.14 -9.53
C VAL A 241 -6.47 9.82 -9.96
N SER A 242 -6.66 10.13 -11.23
CA SER A 242 -7.93 10.68 -11.75
C SER A 242 -9.09 9.71 -11.57
N GLU A 243 -8.91 8.43 -11.93
CA GLU A 243 -9.93 7.40 -11.74
C GLU A 243 -10.23 7.16 -10.26
N LEU A 244 -9.19 7.09 -9.45
CA LEU A 244 -9.34 6.97 -8.01
C LEU A 244 -10.11 8.16 -7.40
N THR A 245 -9.82 9.38 -7.85
CA THR A 245 -10.55 10.59 -7.44
C THR A 245 -12.03 10.48 -7.80
N THR A 246 -12.32 9.98 -8.99
CA THR A 246 -13.70 9.75 -9.44
C THR A 246 -14.43 8.74 -8.56
N VAL A 247 -13.78 7.61 -8.24
CA VAL A 247 -14.32 6.59 -7.34
C VAL A 247 -14.56 7.15 -5.94
N GLN A 248 -13.62 7.89 -5.39
CA GLN A 248 -13.75 8.43 -4.03
C GLN A 248 -14.82 9.53 -3.92
N ARG A 249 -14.95 10.39 -4.93
CA ARG A 249 -16.06 11.37 -5.01
C ARG A 249 -17.42 10.68 -5.09
N TRP A 250 -17.49 9.60 -5.87
CA TRP A 250 -18.72 8.82 -5.96
C TRP A 250 -19.05 8.16 -4.61
N LEU A 251 -18.08 7.59 -3.90
CA LEU A 251 -18.26 7.01 -2.57
C LEU A 251 -18.75 8.04 -1.55
N ASP A 252 -18.22 9.25 -1.59
CA ASP A 252 -18.64 10.32 -0.68
C ASP A 252 -20.10 10.72 -0.92
N ALA A 253 -20.50 10.82 -2.19
CA ALA A 253 -21.87 11.18 -2.58
C ALA A 253 -22.87 10.02 -2.41
N ASN A 254 -22.43 8.75 -2.45
CA ASN A 254 -23.30 7.57 -2.52
C ASN A 254 -22.96 6.54 -1.42
N ARG A 255 -22.79 6.99 -0.17
CA ARG A 255 -22.28 6.16 0.96
C ARG A 255 -23.07 4.88 1.18
N ALA A 256 -24.40 4.91 1.09
CA ALA A 256 -25.25 3.74 1.28
C ALA A 256 -25.05 2.71 0.14
N GLN A 257 -25.08 3.18 -1.12
CA GLN A 257 -24.84 2.31 -2.27
C GLN A 257 -23.40 1.76 -2.25
N GLY A 258 -22.43 2.61 -1.91
CA GLY A 258 -21.04 2.19 -1.71
C GLY A 258 -20.92 1.10 -0.65
N ALA A 259 -21.61 1.21 0.48
CA ALA A 259 -21.61 0.20 1.52
C ALA A 259 -22.17 -1.15 1.00
N ALA A 260 -23.24 -1.13 0.23
CA ALA A 260 -23.79 -2.34 -0.39
C ALA A 260 -22.84 -2.98 -1.42
N GLU A 261 -22.16 -2.17 -2.25
CA GLU A 261 -21.16 -2.66 -3.21
C GLU A 261 -19.96 -3.29 -2.49
N PHE A 262 -19.41 -2.62 -1.48
CA PHE A 262 -18.28 -3.15 -0.71
C PHE A 262 -18.65 -4.36 0.14
N SER A 263 -19.87 -4.44 0.65
CA SER A 263 -20.37 -5.63 1.35
C SER A 263 -20.27 -6.87 0.47
N LYS A 264 -20.68 -6.79 -0.77
CA LYS A 264 -20.58 -7.88 -1.76
C LYS A 264 -19.13 -8.17 -2.12
N LEU A 265 -18.32 -7.11 -2.35
CA LEU A 265 -16.93 -7.21 -2.78
C LEU A 265 -16.03 -7.85 -1.71
N TRP A 266 -16.25 -7.50 -0.44
CA TRP A 266 -15.41 -7.95 0.67
C TRP A 266 -15.96 -9.16 1.43
N GLY A 267 -17.21 -9.56 1.17
CA GLY A 267 -17.90 -10.59 1.96
C GLY A 267 -18.14 -10.17 3.41
N ILE A 268 -18.36 -8.87 3.66
CA ILE A 268 -18.58 -8.28 4.99
C ILE A 268 -20.05 -7.86 5.09
N PRO A 269 -20.73 -8.09 6.23
CA PRO A 269 -22.11 -7.64 6.41
C PRO A 269 -22.27 -6.15 6.13
N GLU A 270 -23.28 -5.77 5.33
CA GLU A 270 -23.51 -4.37 4.93
C GLU A 270 -23.62 -3.40 6.13
N PRO A 271 -24.27 -3.75 7.26
CA PRO A 271 -24.31 -2.87 8.43
C PRO A 271 -22.92 -2.54 8.98
N ALA A 272 -21.95 -3.47 8.89
CA ALA A 272 -20.57 -3.21 9.30
C ALA A 272 -19.86 -2.28 8.32
N VAL A 273 -20.03 -2.47 7.01
CA VAL A 273 -19.47 -1.54 6.02
C VAL A 273 -20.08 -0.15 6.17
N ALA A 274 -21.40 -0.06 6.36
CA ALA A 274 -22.08 1.21 6.60
C ALA A 274 -21.56 1.91 7.87
N LEU A 275 -21.23 1.15 8.94
CA LEU A 275 -20.62 1.70 10.15
C LEU A 275 -19.22 2.25 9.87
N ALA A 276 -18.39 1.51 9.13
CA ALA A 276 -17.08 1.97 8.69
C ALA A 276 -17.18 3.26 7.87
N PHE A 277 -18.14 3.33 6.94
CA PHE A 277 -18.34 4.49 6.07
C PHE A 277 -18.81 5.74 6.80
N ARG A 278 -19.47 5.61 7.96
CA ARG A 278 -19.80 6.79 8.78
C ARG A 278 -18.56 7.48 9.33
N ARG A 279 -17.47 6.72 9.60
CA ARG A 279 -16.18 7.25 10.06
C ARG A 279 -15.28 7.69 8.93
N ALA A 280 -15.39 7.04 7.77
CA ALA A 280 -14.53 7.29 6.61
C ALA A 280 -14.65 8.73 6.09
N ARG A 281 -13.50 9.27 5.66
CA ARG A 281 -13.37 10.50 4.90
C ARG A 281 -12.88 10.14 3.50
N PHE A 282 -13.78 10.22 2.51
CA PHE A 282 -13.44 9.96 1.12
C PHE A 282 -12.89 11.21 0.47
N GLY A 283 -11.89 11.05 -0.37
CA GLY A 283 -11.26 12.11 -1.12
C GLY A 283 -9.81 11.75 -1.49
N VAL A 284 -9.32 12.41 -2.54
CA VAL A 284 -7.92 12.36 -2.96
C VAL A 284 -7.40 13.79 -2.97
N GLU A 285 -6.34 14.02 -2.20
CA GLU A 285 -5.70 15.30 -2.01
C GLU A 285 -4.24 15.24 -2.49
N PRO A 286 -3.66 16.35 -2.95
CA PRO A 286 -2.22 16.39 -3.17
C PRO A 286 -1.46 16.25 -1.86
N VAL A 287 -0.28 15.63 -1.91
CA VAL A 287 0.67 15.66 -0.80
C VAL A 287 1.23 17.09 -0.70
N THR A 288 1.28 17.64 0.50
CA THR A 288 1.76 18.99 0.79
C THR A 288 3.02 18.97 1.66
N ARG A 289 3.69 20.10 1.80
CA ARG A 289 4.83 20.22 2.73
C ARG A 289 4.40 19.98 4.19
N GLU A 290 3.19 20.37 4.54
CA GLU A 290 2.63 20.15 5.88
C GLU A 290 2.44 18.65 6.16
N THR A 291 1.87 17.90 5.21
CA THR A 291 1.70 16.45 5.36
C THR A 291 3.04 15.70 5.34
N LEU A 292 4.05 16.18 4.62
CA LEU A 292 5.42 15.64 4.72
C LEU A 292 6.04 15.94 6.09
N ALA A 293 5.81 17.12 6.65
CA ALA A 293 6.26 17.46 8.00
C ALA A 293 5.58 16.59 9.06
N TYR A 294 4.29 16.27 8.89
CA TYR A 294 3.60 15.31 9.74
C TYR A 294 4.18 13.89 9.61
N GLN A 295 4.49 13.45 8.40
CA GLN A 295 5.18 12.17 8.19
C GLN A 295 6.57 12.15 8.84
N GLN A 296 7.30 13.27 8.82
CA GLN A 296 8.57 13.40 9.54
C GLN A 296 8.34 13.30 11.06
N HIS A 297 7.28 13.91 11.58
CA HIS A 297 6.92 13.77 12.98
C HIS A 297 6.67 12.29 13.38
N ILE A 298 5.99 11.50 12.54
CA ILE A 298 5.80 10.06 12.78
C ILE A 298 7.16 9.34 12.85
N ALA A 299 8.07 9.64 11.93
CA ALA A 299 9.41 9.07 11.93
C ALA A 299 10.19 9.42 13.20
N ASP A 300 10.12 10.67 13.64
CA ASP A 300 10.80 11.14 14.84
C ASP A 300 10.22 10.50 16.12
N VAL A 301 8.89 10.34 16.21
CA VAL A 301 8.23 9.64 17.32
C VAL A 301 8.69 8.18 17.41
N PHE A 302 8.73 7.45 16.30
CA PHE A 302 9.20 6.07 16.28
C PHE A 302 10.70 5.96 16.61
N TYR A 303 11.52 6.91 16.16
CA TYR A 303 12.93 6.94 16.50
C TYR A 303 13.15 7.22 18.00
N GLN A 304 12.46 8.20 18.56
CA GLN A 304 12.52 8.55 20.00
C GLN A 304 12.03 7.40 20.89
N ALA A 305 11.04 6.63 20.42
CA ALA A 305 10.55 5.43 21.10
C ALA A 305 11.51 4.21 20.96
N GLY A 306 12.64 4.34 20.29
CA GLY A 306 13.60 3.25 20.04
C GLY A 306 13.09 2.15 19.11
N ILE A 307 12.01 2.42 18.36
CA ILE A 307 11.39 1.46 17.43
C ILE A 307 12.12 1.47 16.09
N LEU A 308 12.58 2.65 15.64
CA LEU A 308 13.45 2.77 14.48
C LEU A 308 14.92 2.78 14.91
N PRO A 309 15.80 2.04 14.23
CA PRO A 309 17.22 1.97 14.57
C PRO A 309 18.00 3.22 14.16
N LYS A 310 17.45 4.04 13.26
CA LYS A 310 18.08 5.26 12.73
C LYS A 310 17.03 6.31 12.40
N ARG A 311 17.46 7.57 12.32
CA ARG A 311 16.61 8.66 11.83
C ARG A 311 16.27 8.44 10.36
N VAL A 312 15.06 8.84 9.97
CA VAL A 312 14.56 8.80 8.59
C VAL A 312 14.33 10.24 8.16
N ASP A 313 14.82 10.58 6.98
CA ASP A 313 14.51 11.84 6.29
C ASP A 313 13.37 11.60 5.31
N VAL A 314 12.17 12.04 5.66
CA VAL A 314 10.97 11.85 4.86
C VAL A 314 10.96 12.72 3.60
N SER A 315 11.74 13.80 3.55
CA SER A 315 11.84 14.67 2.37
C SER A 315 12.30 13.91 1.12
N GLN A 316 13.05 12.82 1.32
CA GLN A 316 13.48 11.93 0.23
C GLN A 316 12.30 11.26 -0.50
N ALA A 317 11.13 11.16 0.12
CA ALA A 317 9.93 10.60 -0.48
C ALA A 317 8.95 11.64 -1.00
N ALA A 318 9.36 12.91 -1.09
CA ALA A 318 8.52 13.98 -1.64
C ALA A 318 8.10 13.67 -3.09
N PRO A 319 6.87 14.02 -3.48
CA PRO A 319 6.42 13.87 -4.86
C PRO A 319 7.22 14.83 -5.78
N PRO A 320 7.33 14.51 -7.07
CA PRO A 320 8.06 15.37 -8.03
C PRO A 320 7.56 16.82 -8.07
N THR A 321 6.32 17.08 -7.70
CA THR A 321 5.71 18.42 -7.63
C THR A 321 6.18 19.26 -6.45
N LEU A 322 6.84 18.66 -5.46
CA LEU A 322 7.37 19.33 -4.26
C LEU A 322 8.90 19.21 -4.12
N ALA A 323 9.53 18.46 -5.03
CA ALA A 323 10.98 18.22 -5.04
C ALA A 323 11.76 19.43 -5.59
#